data_63739d661ba77a7b683cdd3d35a8712c
#
_entry.id   63739d661ba77a7b683cdd3d35a8712c
#
_cell.length_a   1.000
_cell.length_b   1.000
_cell.length_c   1.000
_cell.angle_alpha   90.00
_cell.angle_beta   90.00
_cell.angle_gamma   90.00
#
_symmetry.space_group_name_H-M   'P 1'
#
loop_
_entity.id
_entity.type
_entity.pdbx_description
1 polymer ?
#
loop_
_entity_poly.entity_id
_entity_poly.type
_entity_poly.pdbx_seq_one_letter_code
_entity_poly.pdbx_strand_id
1 'polypeptide(L)'
;MALENRPTAALIGLGALGILYGEKLLQGLGADRLRVIAGAERAARYRQQGVLCNGRRCEFSYTAPGEATGPADLVIFAVKATGLAEAIRDARNQVGPDTVLLSVLNGITSERELAAAFGPEKVLYSVAQGMDAVRRGTALTYTHAGTLALGEADGAITARLKAVAALLEGCGIACQLRGDILRHQWSKLMLNVGVNQATAVYGTDYSGVQAPGPARQAMLAAMEEARAVAAAQGVSLTERDVEGWLELLATFDPRGMPSMRQDVLARRPTEVELFAGTITRLGRETGVPTPVNDRFLQEIRAMEAGWSR
;
A
#
# COMPACT_ATOMS: atom_id res chain seq x y z
N MET A 1 3.65 -24.55 -7.51
CA MET A 1 2.22 -24.84 -7.29
C MET A 1 1.43 -24.20 -8.42
N ALA A 2 0.62 -24.93 -9.14
CA ALA A 2 -0.34 -24.36 -10.08
C ALA A 2 -1.59 -23.99 -9.25
N LEU A 3 -2.05 -22.75 -9.35
CA LEU A 3 -3.38 -22.40 -8.83
C LEU A 3 -4.40 -23.34 -9.51
N GLU A 4 -5.33 -23.89 -8.73
CA GLU A 4 -6.36 -24.79 -9.25
C GLU A 4 -7.15 -24.15 -10.39
N ASN A 5 -7.84 -24.95 -11.20
CA ASN A 5 -8.64 -24.46 -12.34
C ASN A 5 -9.73 -23.42 -11.95
N ARG A 6 -9.96 -23.17 -10.67
CA ARG A 6 -10.94 -22.22 -10.12
C ARG A 6 -10.43 -21.57 -8.82
N PRO A 7 -9.42 -20.68 -8.88
CA PRO A 7 -8.81 -20.10 -7.69
C PRO A 7 -9.80 -19.23 -6.89
N THR A 8 -9.59 -19.20 -5.56
CA THR A 8 -10.35 -18.40 -4.60
C THR A 8 -9.49 -17.27 -4.04
N ALA A 9 -10.09 -16.14 -3.71
CA ALA A 9 -9.40 -15.02 -3.08
C ALA A 9 -10.14 -14.54 -1.84
N ALA A 10 -9.37 -14.09 -0.84
CA ALA A 10 -9.87 -13.35 0.29
C ALA A 10 -9.25 -11.94 0.30
N LEU A 11 -10.08 -10.94 0.58
CA LEU A 11 -9.67 -9.53 0.64
C LEU A 11 -9.98 -8.98 2.02
N ILE A 12 -8.99 -8.32 2.64
CA ILE A 12 -9.15 -7.70 3.95
C ILE A 12 -8.93 -6.20 3.84
N GLY A 13 -9.99 -5.44 4.15
CA GLY A 13 -10.00 -4.00 4.03
C GLY A 13 -10.60 -3.49 2.73
N LEU A 14 -11.59 -2.59 2.85
CA LEU A 14 -12.21 -1.87 1.73
C LEU A 14 -11.84 -0.38 1.80
N GLY A 15 -10.52 -0.13 1.83
CA GLY A 15 -9.92 1.17 1.54
C GLY A 15 -9.99 1.50 0.04
N ALA A 16 -9.23 2.50 -0.42
CA ALA A 16 -9.20 2.83 -1.85
C ALA A 16 -8.70 1.64 -2.69
N LEU A 17 -7.55 1.06 -2.35
CA LEU A 17 -6.99 -0.09 -3.07
C LEU A 17 -7.84 -1.37 -2.86
N GLY A 18 -8.43 -1.54 -1.67
CA GLY A 18 -9.30 -2.70 -1.42
C GLY A 18 -10.56 -2.68 -2.28
N ILE A 19 -11.19 -1.51 -2.50
CA ILE A 19 -12.34 -1.41 -3.42
C ILE A 19 -11.87 -1.58 -4.86
N LEU A 20 -10.74 -0.97 -5.26
CA LEU A 20 -10.18 -1.07 -6.61
C LEU A 20 -9.90 -2.53 -7.00
N TYR A 21 -9.10 -3.22 -6.19
CA TYR A 21 -8.74 -4.62 -6.48
C TYR A 21 -9.90 -5.57 -6.22
N GLY A 22 -10.72 -5.31 -5.19
CA GLY A 22 -11.90 -6.11 -4.89
C GLY A 22 -12.92 -6.11 -6.03
N GLU A 23 -13.18 -4.97 -6.65
CA GLU A 23 -14.08 -4.86 -7.81
C GLU A 23 -13.56 -5.66 -9.01
N LYS A 24 -12.26 -5.56 -9.30
CA LYS A 24 -11.63 -6.32 -10.38
C LYS A 24 -11.63 -7.82 -10.12
N LEU A 25 -11.31 -8.24 -8.89
CA LEU A 25 -11.39 -9.63 -8.48
C LEU A 25 -12.83 -10.16 -8.54
N LEU A 26 -13.81 -9.35 -8.13
CA LEU A 26 -15.21 -9.72 -8.22
C LEU A 26 -15.66 -9.97 -9.66
N GLN A 27 -15.21 -9.13 -10.60
CA GLN A 27 -15.49 -9.31 -12.02
C GLN A 27 -14.80 -10.54 -12.62
N GLY A 28 -13.54 -10.79 -12.24
CA GLY A 28 -12.78 -11.91 -12.81
C GLY A 28 -13.10 -13.27 -12.19
N LEU A 29 -13.30 -13.32 -10.87
CA LEU A 29 -13.53 -14.58 -10.14
C LEU A 29 -15.01 -14.90 -9.94
N GLY A 30 -15.85 -13.89 -9.81
CA GLY A 30 -17.23 -14.02 -9.35
C GLY A 30 -17.37 -13.97 -7.83
N ALA A 31 -18.60 -13.72 -7.37
CA ALA A 31 -18.92 -13.51 -5.95
C ALA A 31 -18.79 -14.78 -5.09
N ASP A 32 -18.85 -15.94 -5.69
CA ASP A 32 -18.70 -17.27 -5.05
C ASP A 32 -17.24 -17.59 -4.70
N ARG A 33 -16.28 -16.91 -5.34
CA ARG A 33 -14.83 -17.15 -5.17
C ARG A 33 -14.06 -15.99 -4.59
N LEU A 34 -14.71 -14.86 -4.37
CA LEU A 34 -14.12 -13.71 -3.66
C LEU A 34 -14.84 -13.51 -2.31
N ARG A 35 -14.08 -13.56 -1.22
CA ARG A 35 -14.58 -13.29 0.13
C ARG A 35 -13.98 -11.97 0.63
N VAL A 36 -14.82 -11.07 1.11
CA VAL A 36 -14.35 -9.87 1.83
C VAL A 36 -14.44 -10.14 3.32
N ILE A 37 -13.30 -10.21 3.98
CA ILE A 37 -13.25 -10.46 5.42
C ILE A 37 -13.58 -9.17 6.15
N ALA A 38 -14.68 -9.20 6.90
CA ALA A 38 -15.14 -8.03 7.66
C ALA A 38 -15.93 -8.47 8.90
N GLY A 39 -15.64 -7.84 10.04
CA GLY A 39 -16.46 -8.01 11.25
C GLY A 39 -17.92 -7.59 11.03
N ALA A 40 -18.84 -8.13 11.84
CA ALA A 40 -20.28 -7.99 11.66
C ALA A 40 -20.75 -6.55 11.43
N GLU A 41 -20.23 -5.61 12.23
CA GLU A 41 -20.58 -4.19 12.14
C GLU A 41 -20.14 -3.56 10.80
N ARG A 42 -18.89 -3.83 10.36
CA ARG A 42 -18.37 -3.35 9.07
C ARG A 42 -19.17 -3.96 7.91
N ALA A 43 -19.44 -5.26 7.96
CA ALA A 43 -20.23 -5.95 6.93
C ALA A 43 -21.66 -5.40 6.85
N ALA A 44 -22.33 -5.17 7.98
CA ALA A 44 -23.66 -4.56 8.03
C ALA A 44 -23.66 -3.16 7.40
N ARG A 45 -22.68 -2.32 7.75
CA ARG A 45 -22.52 -0.99 7.16
C ARG A 45 -22.32 -1.04 5.65
N TYR A 46 -21.47 -1.94 5.14
CA TYR A 46 -21.24 -2.10 3.71
C TYR A 46 -22.47 -2.60 2.96
N ARG A 47 -23.25 -3.51 3.56
CA ARG A 47 -24.52 -3.96 2.97
C ARG A 47 -25.55 -2.84 2.90
N GLN A 48 -25.66 -2.05 3.97
CA GLN A 48 -26.61 -0.94 4.06
C GLN A 48 -26.26 0.23 3.12
N GLN A 49 -25.00 0.70 3.15
CA GLN A 49 -24.56 1.86 2.37
C GLN A 49 -24.25 1.50 0.92
N GLY A 50 -23.96 0.23 0.64
CA GLY A 50 -23.35 -0.22 -0.60
C GLY A 50 -21.87 0.19 -0.73
N VAL A 51 -21.12 -0.59 -1.49
CA VAL A 51 -19.76 -0.23 -1.91
C VAL A 51 -19.80 0.07 -3.39
N LEU A 52 -19.34 1.25 -3.78
CA LEU A 52 -19.38 1.71 -5.17
C LEU A 52 -17.97 1.84 -5.73
N CYS A 53 -17.78 1.42 -6.98
CA CYS A 53 -16.56 1.63 -7.75
C CYS A 53 -16.91 2.25 -9.10
N ASN A 54 -16.45 3.46 -9.37
CA ASN A 54 -16.81 4.26 -10.56
C ASN A 54 -18.34 4.27 -10.81
N GLY A 55 -19.12 4.49 -9.75
CA GLY A 55 -20.58 4.54 -9.79
C GLY A 55 -21.29 3.20 -9.87
N ARG A 56 -20.58 2.08 -10.06
CA ARG A 56 -21.16 0.74 -10.06
C ARG A 56 -21.10 0.12 -8.67
N ARG A 57 -22.18 -0.54 -8.27
CA ARG A 57 -22.26 -1.25 -6.99
C ARG A 57 -21.47 -2.56 -7.08
N CYS A 58 -20.65 -2.81 -6.06
CA CYS A 58 -19.89 -4.05 -5.90
C CYS A 58 -20.67 -4.98 -4.96
N GLU A 59 -21.19 -6.07 -5.46
CA GLU A 59 -21.95 -7.06 -4.67
C GLU A 59 -20.98 -8.07 -4.02
N PHE A 60 -20.25 -7.58 -3.00
CA PHE A 60 -19.29 -8.40 -2.28
C PHE A 60 -19.94 -9.41 -1.34
N SER A 61 -19.39 -10.63 -1.32
CA SER A 61 -19.66 -11.63 -0.27
C SER A 61 -18.81 -11.32 0.96
N TYR A 62 -19.45 -11.07 2.10
CA TYR A 62 -18.78 -10.77 3.36
C TYR A 62 -18.72 -12.00 4.24
N THR A 63 -17.50 -12.33 4.69
CA THR A 63 -17.20 -13.44 5.60
C THR A 63 -16.73 -12.87 6.94
N ALA A 64 -17.26 -13.37 8.03
CA ALA A 64 -16.84 -12.94 9.36
C ALA A 64 -15.43 -13.49 9.69
N PRO A 65 -14.60 -12.73 10.44
CA PRO A 65 -13.40 -13.30 11.05
C PRO A 65 -13.77 -14.54 11.87
N GLY A 66 -13.01 -15.61 11.72
CA GLY A 66 -13.28 -16.86 12.43
C GLY A 66 -14.28 -17.81 11.75
N GLU A 67 -14.99 -17.38 10.71
CA GLU A 67 -15.88 -18.26 9.94
C GLU A 67 -15.09 -19.35 9.20
N ALA A 68 -15.53 -20.60 9.32
CA ALA A 68 -14.85 -21.76 8.77
C ALA A 68 -15.20 -21.96 7.27
N THR A 69 -14.66 -21.12 6.42
CA THR A 69 -14.86 -21.17 4.95
C THR A 69 -13.77 -21.95 4.20
N GLY A 70 -12.78 -22.45 4.94
CA GLY A 70 -11.54 -23.01 4.37
C GLY A 70 -10.57 -21.95 3.84
N PRO A 71 -9.30 -22.31 3.60
CA PRO A 71 -8.29 -21.39 3.12
C PRO A 71 -8.59 -20.89 1.71
N ALA A 72 -8.12 -19.68 1.41
CA ALA A 72 -8.11 -19.12 0.07
C ALA A 72 -6.76 -19.38 -0.60
N ASP A 73 -6.73 -19.42 -1.94
CA ASP A 73 -5.47 -19.52 -2.69
C ASP A 73 -4.67 -18.21 -2.60
N LEU A 74 -5.36 -17.08 -2.56
CA LEU A 74 -4.77 -15.75 -2.46
C LEU A 74 -5.46 -14.94 -1.36
N VAL A 75 -4.68 -14.33 -0.45
CA VAL A 75 -5.20 -13.36 0.54
C VAL A 75 -4.53 -12.01 0.31
N ILE A 76 -5.36 -10.98 0.09
CA ILE A 76 -4.89 -9.62 -0.15
C ILE A 76 -5.22 -8.73 1.06
N PHE A 77 -4.18 -8.12 1.64
CA PHE A 77 -4.30 -7.13 2.70
C PHE A 77 -4.31 -5.73 2.11
N ALA A 78 -5.42 -5.01 2.29
CA ALA A 78 -5.66 -3.67 1.76
C ALA A 78 -6.16 -2.71 2.86
N VAL A 79 -5.67 -2.87 4.07
CA VAL A 79 -5.96 -2.03 5.24
C VAL A 79 -4.97 -0.86 5.33
N LYS A 80 -5.18 0.10 6.24
CA LYS A 80 -4.11 1.00 6.69
C LYS A 80 -3.21 0.27 7.70
N ALA A 81 -1.96 0.73 7.88
CA ALA A 81 -0.99 0.10 8.78
C ALA A 81 -1.53 -0.08 10.20
N THR A 82 -2.27 0.90 10.71
CA THR A 82 -2.92 0.84 12.04
C THR A 82 -3.92 -0.31 12.19
N GLY A 83 -4.43 -0.84 11.08
CA GLY A 83 -5.35 -1.98 11.07
C GLY A 83 -4.69 -3.32 10.72
N LEU A 84 -3.37 -3.36 10.43
CA LEU A 84 -2.72 -4.57 9.93
C LEU A 84 -2.71 -5.70 10.97
N ALA A 85 -2.42 -5.40 12.23
CA ALA A 85 -2.41 -6.40 13.30
C ALA A 85 -3.81 -7.06 13.52
N GLU A 86 -4.90 -6.28 13.40
CA GLU A 86 -6.26 -6.81 13.39
C GLU A 86 -6.51 -7.66 12.15
N ALA A 87 -6.17 -7.17 10.96
CA ALA A 87 -6.33 -7.88 9.71
C ALA A 87 -5.59 -9.24 9.68
N ILE A 88 -4.39 -9.31 10.25
CA ILE A 88 -3.63 -10.56 10.43
C ILE A 88 -4.41 -11.56 11.28
N ARG A 89 -5.01 -11.11 12.39
CA ARG A 89 -5.83 -12.00 13.24
C ARG A 89 -7.08 -12.47 12.48
N ASP A 90 -7.73 -11.57 11.77
CA ASP A 90 -8.96 -11.84 11.02
C ASP A 90 -8.74 -12.79 9.83
N ALA A 91 -7.53 -12.79 9.27
CA ALA A 91 -7.14 -13.62 8.13
C ALA A 91 -6.89 -15.09 8.47
N ARG A 92 -6.71 -15.47 9.74
CA ARG A 92 -6.16 -16.77 10.12
C ARG A 92 -6.88 -17.97 9.49
N ASN A 93 -8.21 -17.92 9.40
CA ASN A 93 -9.01 -19.00 8.81
C ASN A 93 -8.99 -19.02 7.27
N GLN A 94 -8.39 -17.98 6.65
CA GLN A 94 -8.23 -17.88 5.20
C GLN A 94 -6.84 -18.36 4.74
N VAL A 95 -5.92 -18.63 5.67
CA VAL A 95 -4.54 -18.98 5.36
C VAL A 95 -4.30 -20.46 5.63
N GLY A 96 -4.05 -21.20 4.58
CA GLY A 96 -3.67 -22.61 4.59
C GLY A 96 -2.20 -22.83 4.18
N PRO A 97 -1.81 -24.11 4.01
CA PRO A 97 -0.43 -24.45 3.62
C PRO A 97 0.02 -23.78 2.32
N ASP A 98 -0.85 -23.73 1.32
CA ASP A 98 -0.57 -23.27 -0.03
C ASP A 98 -1.04 -21.84 -0.33
N THR A 99 -1.61 -21.16 0.64
CA THR A 99 -2.11 -19.78 0.49
C THR A 99 -0.96 -18.81 0.20
N VAL A 100 -1.14 -17.96 -0.81
CA VAL A 100 -0.24 -16.84 -1.09
C VAL A 100 -0.81 -15.56 -0.46
N LEU A 101 0.06 -14.79 0.19
CA LEU A 101 -0.29 -13.53 0.85
C LEU A 101 0.29 -12.36 0.07
N LEU A 102 -0.53 -11.35 -0.19
CA LEU A 102 -0.13 -10.08 -0.77
C LEU A 102 -0.54 -8.93 0.16
N SER A 103 0.37 -8.00 0.38
CA SER A 103 0.07 -6.70 0.98
C SER A 103 0.10 -5.62 -0.10
N VAL A 104 -0.95 -4.82 -0.19
CA VAL A 104 -0.97 -3.63 -1.06
C VAL A 104 -0.84 -2.34 -0.25
N LEU A 105 -0.36 -2.44 0.99
CA LEU A 105 -0.06 -1.30 1.84
C LEU A 105 1.13 -0.51 1.28
N ASN A 106 1.20 0.76 1.62
CA ASN A 106 2.41 1.55 1.43
C ASN A 106 3.50 1.14 2.43
N GLY A 107 4.72 1.55 2.18
CA GLY A 107 5.86 1.25 3.07
C GLY A 107 6.55 -0.08 2.73
N ILE A 108 7.28 -0.61 3.70
CA ILE A 108 8.15 -1.79 3.56
C ILE A 108 8.05 -2.75 4.77
N THR A 109 7.03 -2.57 5.63
CA THR A 109 6.95 -3.31 6.90
C THR A 109 5.91 -4.42 6.88
N SER A 110 4.85 -4.25 6.10
CA SER A 110 3.68 -5.14 6.12
C SER A 110 4.03 -6.59 5.76
N GLU A 111 4.90 -6.79 4.79
CA GLU A 111 5.31 -8.14 4.38
C GLU A 111 6.11 -8.85 5.46
N ARG A 112 6.92 -8.12 6.24
CA ARG A 112 7.65 -8.68 7.39
C ARG A 112 6.69 -9.09 8.51
N GLU A 113 5.64 -8.30 8.75
CA GLU A 113 4.60 -8.62 9.73
C GLU A 113 3.78 -9.85 9.31
N LEU A 114 3.44 -9.95 8.02
CA LEU A 114 2.77 -11.12 7.44
C LEU A 114 3.67 -12.37 7.52
N ALA A 115 4.94 -12.23 7.17
CA ALA A 115 5.92 -13.33 7.25
C ALA A 115 6.12 -13.82 8.69
N ALA A 116 6.16 -12.91 9.66
CA ALA A 116 6.25 -13.27 11.08
C ALA A 116 5.00 -14.01 11.59
N ALA A 117 3.82 -13.70 11.03
CA ALA A 117 2.55 -14.30 11.47
C ALA A 117 2.22 -15.63 10.79
N PHE A 118 2.60 -15.81 9.53
CA PHE A 118 2.13 -16.92 8.67
C PHE A 118 3.25 -17.73 8.01
N GLY A 119 4.48 -17.28 8.10
CA GLY A 119 5.65 -17.85 7.42
C GLY A 119 6.06 -17.05 6.17
N PRO A 120 7.38 -16.81 6.00
CA PRO A 120 7.92 -16.03 4.89
C PRO A 120 7.67 -16.68 3.53
N GLU A 121 7.56 -18.00 3.48
CA GLU A 121 7.30 -18.78 2.26
C GLU A 121 5.93 -18.50 1.64
N LYS A 122 4.99 -17.91 2.41
CA LYS A 122 3.65 -17.56 1.93
C LYS A 122 3.57 -16.16 1.32
N VAL A 123 4.52 -15.29 1.65
CA VAL A 123 4.42 -13.86 1.28
C VAL A 123 5.07 -13.60 -0.07
N LEU A 124 4.32 -12.96 -0.98
CA LEU A 124 4.87 -12.26 -2.13
C LEU A 124 4.94 -10.76 -1.82
N TYR A 125 6.02 -10.13 -2.24
CA TYR A 125 6.21 -8.69 -2.10
C TYR A 125 5.49 -7.95 -3.21
N SER A 126 4.90 -6.80 -2.89
CA SER A 126 4.18 -6.02 -3.90
C SER A 126 4.38 -4.51 -3.76
N VAL A 127 4.18 -3.81 -4.87
CA VAL A 127 4.14 -2.35 -4.92
C VAL A 127 2.99 -1.91 -5.83
N ALA A 128 1.96 -1.33 -5.24
CA ALA A 128 0.86 -0.70 -5.98
C ALA A 128 1.24 0.74 -6.34
N GLN A 129 1.17 1.12 -7.63
CA GLN A 129 1.61 2.44 -8.09
C GLN A 129 0.84 2.93 -9.33
N GLY A 130 0.85 4.25 -9.54
CA GLY A 130 0.28 4.87 -10.75
C GLY A 130 -1.25 4.96 -10.78
N MET A 131 -1.93 4.70 -9.65
CA MET A 131 -3.38 4.90 -9.56
C MET A 131 -3.73 6.31 -9.07
N ASP A 132 -4.86 6.82 -9.55
CA ASP A 132 -5.48 8.08 -9.13
C ASP A 132 -6.74 7.85 -8.27
N ALA A 133 -6.77 6.76 -7.55
CA ALA A 133 -7.92 6.27 -6.79
C ALA A 133 -8.29 7.19 -5.61
N VAL A 134 -9.49 7.78 -5.66
CA VAL A 134 -10.03 8.65 -4.60
C VAL A 134 -11.26 8.01 -3.97
N ARG A 135 -11.19 7.79 -2.65
CA ARG A 135 -12.29 7.21 -1.87
C ARG A 135 -13.02 8.26 -1.06
N ARG A 136 -14.35 8.29 -1.16
CA ARG A 136 -15.27 9.10 -0.34
C ARG A 136 -16.34 8.18 0.28
N GLY A 137 -16.31 8.02 1.60
CA GLY A 137 -17.20 7.06 2.28
C GLY A 137 -16.95 5.63 1.82
N THR A 138 -17.96 4.99 1.22
CA THR A 138 -17.87 3.65 0.61
C THR A 138 -17.75 3.69 -0.91
N ALA A 139 -17.62 4.86 -1.51
CA ALA A 139 -17.48 5.04 -2.96
C ALA A 139 -16.03 5.34 -3.35
N LEU A 140 -15.54 4.64 -4.37
CA LEU A 140 -14.26 4.85 -5.03
C LEU A 140 -14.49 5.40 -6.43
N THR A 141 -13.67 6.38 -6.81
CA THR A 141 -13.55 6.83 -8.21
C THR A 141 -12.08 6.79 -8.62
N TYR A 142 -11.81 6.36 -9.84
CA TYR A 142 -10.49 6.41 -10.47
C TYR A 142 -10.63 6.49 -11.98
N THR A 143 -9.64 7.04 -12.67
CA THR A 143 -9.47 6.97 -14.12
C THR A 143 -8.31 6.03 -14.48
N HIS A 144 -7.27 6.01 -13.65
CA HIS A 144 -6.11 5.13 -13.82
C HIS A 144 -6.04 4.12 -12.67
N ALA A 145 -6.16 2.84 -13.01
CA ALA A 145 -6.06 1.75 -12.03
C ALA A 145 -4.62 1.47 -11.55
N GLY A 146 -3.63 2.02 -12.27
CA GLY A 146 -2.23 1.77 -11.98
C GLY A 146 -1.77 0.36 -12.30
N THR A 147 -0.62 -0.01 -11.74
CA THR A 147 -0.01 -1.32 -11.86
C THR A 147 0.38 -1.87 -10.49
N LEU A 148 0.43 -3.20 -10.39
CA LEU A 148 0.91 -3.91 -9.22
C LEU A 148 2.23 -4.61 -9.57
N ALA A 149 3.35 -4.11 -9.07
CA ALA A 149 4.61 -4.80 -9.15
C ALA A 149 4.63 -5.95 -8.14
N LEU A 150 5.11 -7.12 -8.54
CA LEU A 150 5.15 -8.34 -7.75
C LEU A 150 6.53 -8.97 -7.81
N GLY A 151 6.98 -9.56 -6.71
CA GLY A 151 8.27 -10.27 -6.67
C GLY A 151 8.43 -11.16 -5.45
N GLU A 152 9.39 -12.07 -5.55
CA GLU A 152 9.89 -12.83 -4.41
C GLU A 152 10.94 -12.01 -3.65
N ALA A 153 11.09 -12.27 -2.35
CA ALA A 153 12.09 -11.59 -1.53
C ALA A 153 13.54 -11.77 -2.02
N ASP A 154 13.84 -12.93 -2.60
CA ASP A 154 15.16 -13.29 -3.14
C ASP A 154 15.37 -12.88 -4.61
N GLY A 155 14.34 -12.27 -5.22
CA GLY A 155 14.35 -11.86 -6.62
C GLY A 155 14.06 -12.95 -7.64
N ALA A 156 13.77 -14.19 -7.22
CA ALA A 156 13.46 -15.29 -8.12
C ALA A 156 12.12 -15.07 -8.86
N ILE A 157 12.04 -15.43 -10.12
CA ILE A 157 10.79 -15.42 -10.89
C ILE A 157 10.20 -16.84 -10.85
N THR A 158 9.53 -17.14 -9.74
CA THR A 158 9.01 -18.47 -9.43
C THR A 158 7.72 -18.82 -10.19
N ALA A 159 7.34 -20.10 -10.20
CA ALA A 159 6.08 -20.55 -10.78
C ALA A 159 4.87 -19.96 -10.02
N ARG A 160 4.94 -19.86 -8.67
CA ARG A 160 3.85 -19.26 -7.88
C ARG A 160 3.68 -17.77 -8.16
N LEU A 161 4.78 -17.02 -8.31
CA LEU A 161 4.75 -15.60 -8.67
C LEU A 161 4.06 -15.39 -10.02
N LYS A 162 4.42 -16.22 -11.04
CA LYS A 162 3.78 -16.20 -12.36
C LYS A 162 2.29 -16.56 -12.28
N ALA A 163 1.93 -17.56 -11.49
CA ALA A 163 0.54 -17.99 -11.32
C ALA A 163 -0.33 -16.89 -10.67
N VAL A 164 0.19 -16.21 -9.64
CA VAL A 164 -0.52 -15.08 -9.00
C VAL A 164 -0.66 -13.91 -9.97
N ALA A 165 0.39 -13.56 -10.71
CA ALA A 165 0.31 -12.50 -11.72
C ALA A 165 -0.74 -12.82 -12.80
N ALA A 166 -0.73 -14.04 -13.34
CA ALA A 166 -1.71 -14.48 -14.34
C ALA A 166 -3.16 -14.43 -13.81
N LEU A 167 -3.37 -14.83 -12.53
CA LEU A 167 -4.67 -14.69 -11.86
C LEU A 167 -5.13 -13.24 -11.80
N LEU A 168 -4.26 -12.34 -11.34
CA LEU A 168 -4.57 -10.92 -11.19
C LEU A 168 -4.80 -10.25 -12.55
N GLU A 169 -3.97 -10.56 -13.55
CA GLU A 169 -4.14 -10.07 -14.93
C GLU A 169 -5.44 -10.58 -15.56
N GLY A 170 -5.80 -11.84 -15.31
CA GLY A 170 -7.11 -12.40 -15.70
C GLY A 170 -8.30 -11.66 -15.06
N CYS A 171 -8.09 -11.01 -13.93
CA CYS A 171 -9.07 -10.14 -13.29
C CYS A 171 -8.93 -8.64 -13.73
N GLY A 172 -8.08 -8.33 -14.70
CA GLY A 172 -7.87 -6.95 -15.18
C GLY A 172 -7.01 -6.08 -14.25
N ILE A 173 -6.17 -6.69 -13.41
CA ILE A 173 -5.16 -5.99 -12.60
C ILE A 173 -3.82 -6.12 -13.33
N ALA A 174 -3.32 -5.00 -13.87
CA ALA A 174 -2.04 -4.98 -14.56
C ALA A 174 -0.89 -5.31 -13.61
N CYS A 175 -0.09 -6.32 -13.93
CA CYS A 175 1.03 -6.79 -13.10
C CYS A 175 2.38 -6.56 -13.78
N GLN A 176 3.42 -6.38 -12.96
CA GLN A 176 4.82 -6.35 -13.39
C GLN A 176 5.64 -7.28 -12.50
N LEU A 177 6.25 -8.31 -13.08
CA LEU A 177 7.15 -9.20 -12.33
C LEU A 177 8.52 -8.53 -12.15
N ARG A 178 9.01 -8.49 -10.90
CA ARG A 178 10.24 -7.81 -10.53
C ARG A 178 11.19 -8.74 -9.81
N GLY A 179 12.42 -8.89 -10.36
CA GLY A 179 13.53 -9.54 -9.64
C GLY A 179 14.18 -8.64 -8.59
N ASP A 180 13.83 -7.36 -8.55
CA ASP A 180 14.36 -6.35 -7.62
C ASP A 180 13.27 -5.73 -6.75
N ILE A 181 12.26 -6.49 -6.37
CA ILE A 181 11.04 -5.97 -5.72
C ILE A 181 11.36 -5.22 -4.41
N LEU A 182 12.31 -5.68 -3.61
CA LEU A 182 12.71 -5.00 -2.37
C LEU A 182 13.29 -3.62 -2.67
N ARG A 183 14.15 -3.52 -3.70
CA ARG A 183 14.68 -2.24 -4.16
C ARG A 183 13.55 -1.32 -4.66
N HIS A 184 12.57 -1.88 -5.36
CA HIS A 184 11.42 -1.14 -5.86
C HIS A 184 10.52 -0.61 -4.72
N GLN A 185 10.30 -1.40 -3.66
CA GLN A 185 9.61 -0.94 -2.45
C GLN A 185 10.34 0.24 -1.77
N TRP A 186 11.65 0.13 -1.59
CA TRP A 186 12.46 1.19 -1.03
C TRP A 186 12.48 2.46 -1.89
N SER A 187 12.55 2.30 -3.21
CA SER A 187 12.48 3.43 -4.15
C SER A 187 11.14 4.17 -4.04
N LYS A 188 10.01 3.43 -3.97
CA LYS A 188 8.70 4.04 -3.74
C LYS A 188 8.58 4.65 -2.34
N LEU A 189 9.12 4.01 -1.30
CA LEU A 189 9.15 4.58 0.05
C LEU A 189 9.91 5.90 0.06
N MET A 190 11.07 5.98 -0.58
CA MET A 190 11.85 7.21 -0.72
C MET A 190 11.03 8.36 -1.34
N LEU A 191 10.29 8.09 -2.42
CA LEU A 191 9.36 9.07 -3.01
C LEU A 191 8.32 9.54 -2.00
N ASN A 192 7.65 8.60 -1.32
CA ASN A 192 6.60 8.91 -0.36
C ASN A 192 7.14 9.70 0.84
N VAL A 193 8.31 9.33 1.34
CA VAL A 193 9.01 10.02 2.43
C VAL A 193 9.31 11.47 2.06
N GLY A 194 9.73 11.74 0.83
CA GLY A 194 9.97 13.09 0.35
C GLY A 194 8.67 13.85 0.06
N VAL A 195 7.94 13.40 -0.95
CA VAL A 195 6.83 14.17 -1.54
C VAL A 195 5.63 14.28 -0.61
N ASN A 196 5.18 13.15 -0.05
CA ASN A 196 3.98 13.13 0.79
C ASN A 196 4.15 13.98 2.06
N GLN A 197 5.30 13.86 2.71
CA GLN A 197 5.54 14.56 3.97
C GLN A 197 5.83 16.05 3.75
N ALA A 198 6.66 16.40 2.75
CA ALA A 198 6.93 17.81 2.46
C ALA A 198 5.65 18.56 2.07
N THR A 199 4.80 18.00 1.21
CA THR A 199 3.53 18.64 0.86
C THR A 199 2.58 18.77 2.06
N ALA A 200 2.55 17.79 2.97
CA ALA A 200 1.75 17.84 4.19
C ALA A 200 2.24 18.96 5.13
N VAL A 201 3.55 18.98 5.45
CA VAL A 201 4.16 19.92 6.39
C VAL A 201 4.13 21.36 5.89
N TYR A 202 4.46 21.58 4.61
CA TYR A 202 4.47 22.92 4.02
C TYR A 202 3.08 23.37 3.53
N GLY A 203 2.07 22.54 3.65
CA GLY A 203 0.71 22.92 3.31
C GLY A 203 0.48 23.15 1.82
N THR A 204 1.30 22.54 0.93
CA THR A 204 1.30 22.79 -0.50
C THR A 204 0.75 21.59 -1.31
N ASP A 205 0.48 21.82 -2.58
CA ASP A 205 0.25 20.82 -3.63
C ASP A 205 1.59 20.41 -4.29
N TYR A 206 1.54 19.71 -5.43
CA TYR A 206 2.77 19.35 -6.15
C TYR A 206 3.59 20.54 -6.62
N SER A 207 2.95 21.71 -6.88
CA SER A 207 3.67 22.92 -7.34
C SER A 207 4.78 23.32 -6.38
N GLY A 208 4.55 23.22 -5.06
CA GLY A 208 5.55 23.62 -4.06
C GLY A 208 6.75 22.68 -3.95
N VAL A 209 6.66 21.45 -4.45
CA VAL A 209 7.78 20.51 -4.50
C VAL A 209 8.36 20.35 -5.91
N GLN A 210 7.64 20.79 -6.96
CA GLN A 210 8.16 20.89 -8.31
C GLN A 210 9.06 22.11 -8.50
N ALA A 211 8.66 23.26 -7.93
CA ALA A 211 9.43 24.50 -8.02
C ALA A 211 10.55 24.58 -6.96
N PRO A 212 11.65 25.30 -7.24
CA PRO A 212 12.67 25.62 -6.22
C PRO A 212 12.04 26.34 -5.02
N GLY A 213 12.37 25.89 -3.81
CA GLY A 213 11.86 26.48 -2.56
C GLY A 213 12.05 25.59 -1.34
N PRO A 214 11.61 26.04 -0.15
CA PRO A 214 11.83 25.31 1.10
C PRO A 214 11.22 23.91 1.12
N ALA A 215 10.01 23.73 0.55
CA ALA A 215 9.35 22.43 0.47
C ALA A 215 10.13 21.44 -0.39
N ARG A 216 10.65 21.88 -1.56
CA ARG A 216 11.49 21.05 -2.42
C ARG A 216 12.82 20.70 -1.76
N GLN A 217 13.45 21.64 -1.09
CA GLN A 217 14.70 21.37 -0.36
C GLN A 217 14.51 20.32 0.73
N ALA A 218 13.45 20.46 1.53
CA ALA A 218 13.12 19.50 2.58
C ALA A 218 12.73 18.12 2.00
N MET A 219 11.99 18.10 0.88
CA MET A 219 11.68 16.88 0.15
C MET A 219 12.97 16.13 -0.25
N LEU A 220 13.89 16.80 -0.91
CA LEU A 220 15.15 16.21 -1.38
C LEU A 220 16.01 15.71 -0.21
N ALA A 221 16.11 16.49 0.86
CA ALA A 221 16.85 16.09 2.06
C ALA A 221 16.22 14.84 2.73
N ALA A 222 14.90 14.77 2.84
CA ALA A 222 14.21 13.58 3.38
C ALA A 222 14.40 12.34 2.49
N MET A 223 14.40 12.50 1.15
CA MET A 223 14.71 11.42 0.22
C MET A 223 16.15 10.92 0.37
N GLU A 224 17.10 11.82 0.56
CA GLU A 224 18.51 11.46 0.76
C GLU A 224 18.72 10.68 2.07
N GLU A 225 18.07 11.09 3.17
CA GLU A 225 18.07 10.32 4.42
C GLU A 225 17.49 8.91 4.21
N ALA A 226 16.36 8.79 3.48
CA ALA A 226 15.77 7.50 3.15
C ALA A 226 16.71 6.63 2.30
N ARG A 227 17.46 7.24 1.36
CA ARG A 227 18.48 6.57 0.54
C ARG A 227 19.63 6.05 1.39
N ALA A 228 20.13 6.87 2.31
CA ALA A 228 21.20 6.48 3.23
C ALA A 228 20.76 5.31 4.16
N VAL A 229 19.54 5.39 4.69
CA VAL A 229 18.96 4.29 5.51
C VAL A 229 18.77 3.02 4.67
N ALA A 230 18.30 3.12 3.42
CA ALA A 230 18.19 1.99 2.50
C ALA A 230 19.54 1.31 2.29
N ALA A 231 20.60 2.08 2.04
CA ALA A 231 21.97 1.56 1.89
C ALA A 231 22.45 0.80 3.14
N ALA A 232 22.19 1.33 4.33
CA ALA A 232 22.51 0.68 5.59
C ALA A 232 21.68 -0.61 5.84
N GLN A 233 20.53 -0.76 5.17
CA GLN A 233 19.72 -1.97 5.14
C GLN A 233 20.08 -2.91 3.97
N GLY A 234 21.18 -2.65 3.25
CA GLY A 234 21.65 -3.48 2.14
C GLY A 234 20.92 -3.25 0.81
N VAL A 235 20.12 -2.18 0.72
CA VAL A 235 19.39 -1.83 -0.51
C VAL A 235 20.02 -0.60 -1.17
N SER A 236 20.63 -0.79 -2.33
CA SER A 236 21.29 0.30 -3.08
C SER A 236 20.26 1.09 -3.90
N LEU A 237 19.97 2.32 -3.48
CA LEU A 237 19.30 3.34 -4.26
C LEU A 237 20.34 4.35 -4.75
N THR A 238 20.32 4.67 -6.02
CA THR A 238 21.26 5.57 -6.67
C THR A 238 20.69 6.98 -6.83
N GLU A 239 21.54 7.92 -7.21
CA GLU A 239 21.10 9.27 -7.59
C GLU A 239 20.11 9.22 -8.78
N ARG A 240 20.31 8.28 -9.72
CA ARG A 240 19.40 8.06 -10.84
C ARG A 240 17.97 7.66 -10.40
N ASP A 241 17.81 7.02 -9.24
CA ASP A 241 16.48 6.73 -8.69
C ASP A 241 15.78 8.01 -8.20
N VAL A 242 16.53 8.92 -7.58
CA VAL A 242 16.01 10.24 -7.19
C VAL A 242 15.63 11.05 -8.42
N GLU A 243 16.53 11.14 -9.41
CA GLU A 243 16.27 11.84 -10.68
C GLU A 243 15.02 11.31 -11.37
N GLY A 244 14.88 9.98 -11.50
CA GLY A 244 13.72 9.35 -12.12
C GLY A 244 12.39 9.72 -11.43
N TRP A 245 12.40 9.81 -10.08
CA TRP A 245 11.21 10.29 -9.36
C TRP A 245 10.97 11.78 -9.56
N LEU A 246 12.00 12.61 -9.68
CA LEU A 246 11.86 14.03 -9.98
C LEU A 246 11.34 14.25 -11.40
N GLU A 247 11.83 13.49 -12.37
CA GLU A 247 11.31 13.49 -13.75
C GLU A 247 9.81 13.14 -13.77
N LEU A 248 9.41 12.08 -13.05
CA LEU A 248 8.00 11.70 -12.94
C LEU A 248 7.18 12.76 -12.22
N LEU A 249 7.66 13.29 -11.09
CA LEU A 249 6.99 14.35 -10.34
C LEU A 249 6.73 15.59 -11.21
N ALA A 250 7.65 15.94 -12.10
CA ALA A 250 7.51 17.07 -13.01
C ALA A 250 6.36 16.89 -14.02
N THR A 251 5.89 15.65 -14.27
CA THR A 251 4.75 15.36 -15.15
C THR A 251 3.39 15.48 -14.47
N PHE A 252 3.35 15.57 -13.14
CA PHE A 252 2.08 15.65 -12.40
C PHE A 252 1.43 17.03 -12.50
N ASP A 253 0.09 17.09 -12.49
CA ASP A 253 -0.62 18.38 -12.39
C ASP A 253 -0.11 19.13 -11.15
N PRO A 254 0.44 20.34 -11.30
CA PRO A 254 0.95 21.12 -10.17
C PRO A 254 -0.07 21.34 -9.05
N ARG A 255 -1.38 21.36 -9.36
CA ARG A 255 -2.47 21.49 -8.39
C ARG A 255 -2.91 20.17 -7.78
N GLY A 256 -2.34 19.07 -8.24
CA GLY A 256 -2.57 17.75 -7.67
C GLY A 256 -1.96 17.62 -6.28
N MET A 257 -2.45 16.67 -5.52
CA MET A 257 -2.02 16.45 -4.13
C MET A 257 -1.81 14.97 -3.85
N PRO A 258 -0.70 14.57 -3.19
CA PRO A 258 -0.51 13.20 -2.76
C PRO A 258 -1.44 12.82 -1.60
N SER A 259 -1.55 11.51 -1.34
CA SER A 259 -2.52 10.94 -0.38
C SER A 259 -2.40 11.53 1.03
N MET A 260 -1.19 11.73 1.54
CA MET A 260 -0.99 12.29 2.89
C MET A 260 -1.50 13.73 2.98
N ARG A 261 -1.26 14.57 1.95
CA ARG A 261 -1.81 15.93 1.93
C ARG A 261 -3.34 15.92 1.92
N GLN A 262 -3.95 14.99 1.19
CA GLN A 262 -5.40 14.81 1.19
C GLN A 262 -5.91 14.36 2.59
N ASP A 263 -5.19 13.47 3.28
CA ASP A 263 -5.54 13.06 4.65
C ASP A 263 -5.44 14.23 5.64
N VAL A 264 -4.38 15.06 5.55
CA VAL A 264 -4.23 16.27 6.39
C VAL A 264 -5.41 17.24 6.18
N LEU A 265 -5.76 17.55 4.92
CA LEU A 265 -6.89 18.43 4.61
C LEU A 265 -8.22 17.89 5.12
N ALA A 266 -8.39 16.58 5.09
CA ALA A 266 -9.59 15.92 5.57
C ALA A 266 -9.56 15.59 7.07
N ARG A 267 -8.53 16.01 7.82
CA ARG A 267 -8.29 15.71 9.23
C ARG A 267 -8.42 14.21 9.53
N ARG A 268 -7.84 13.37 8.67
CA ARG A 268 -7.79 11.92 8.85
C ARG A 268 -6.39 11.52 9.29
N PRO A 269 -6.24 10.46 10.10
CA PRO A 269 -4.92 9.91 10.43
C PRO A 269 -4.11 9.61 9.16
N THR A 270 -2.87 10.14 9.15
CA THR A 270 -1.94 9.98 8.03
C THR A 270 -1.17 8.66 8.13
N GLU A 271 -0.28 8.42 7.17
CA GLU A 271 0.65 7.30 7.18
C GLU A 271 2.07 7.73 7.62
N VAL A 272 2.20 8.77 8.44
CA VAL A 272 3.49 9.32 8.88
C VAL A 272 4.36 8.26 9.58
N GLU A 273 3.75 7.33 10.32
CA GLU A 273 4.48 6.24 10.98
C GLU A 273 5.08 5.24 9.98
N LEU A 274 4.40 5.01 8.86
CA LEU A 274 4.93 4.18 7.77
C LEU A 274 6.08 4.86 7.02
N PHE A 275 6.10 6.17 6.95
CA PHE A 275 7.09 6.94 6.21
C PHE A 275 8.21 7.44 7.15
N ALA A 276 8.10 8.62 7.74
CA ALA A 276 9.12 9.13 8.66
C ALA A 276 9.34 8.20 9.85
N GLY A 277 8.29 7.63 10.45
CA GLY A 277 8.42 6.70 11.56
C GLY A 277 9.31 5.50 11.22
N THR A 278 9.15 4.92 10.03
CA THR A 278 10.02 3.82 9.56
C THR A 278 11.45 4.29 9.34
N ILE A 279 11.67 5.42 8.66
CA ILE A 279 13.01 5.94 8.35
C ILE A 279 13.76 6.31 9.64
N THR A 280 13.11 7.01 10.57
CA THR A 280 13.74 7.43 11.84
C THR A 280 14.08 6.24 12.74
N ARG A 281 13.21 5.23 12.79
CA ARG A 281 13.49 4.01 13.54
C ARG A 281 14.67 3.25 12.95
N LEU A 282 14.66 2.98 11.65
CA LEU A 282 15.76 2.28 10.97
C LEU A 282 17.05 3.09 11.00
N GLY A 283 16.97 4.42 10.90
CA GLY A 283 18.12 5.31 11.05
C GLY A 283 18.78 5.15 12.41
N ARG A 284 18.01 5.12 13.50
CA ARG A 284 18.54 4.85 14.86
C ARG A 284 19.16 3.47 14.99
N GLU A 285 18.52 2.44 14.44
CA GLU A 285 19.01 1.06 14.45
C GLU A 285 20.34 0.90 13.69
N THR A 286 20.56 1.69 12.65
CA THR A 286 21.75 1.60 11.77
C THR A 286 22.79 2.70 12.02
N GLY A 287 22.51 3.67 12.91
CA GLY A 287 23.37 4.82 13.16
C GLY A 287 23.34 5.88 12.05
N VAL A 288 22.37 5.86 11.15
CA VAL A 288 22.19 6.86 10.08
C VAL A 288 21.36 8.02 10.61
N PRO A 289 21.87 9.27 10.61
CA PRO A 289 21.11 10.45 11.03
C PRO A 289 19.93 10.74 10.09
N THR A 290 18.76 11.07 10.66
CA THR A 290 17.53 11.35 9.90
C THR A 290 16.81 12.62 10.39
N PRO A 291 17.51 13.77 10.52
CA PRO A 291 16.96 14.97 11.16
C PRO A 291 15.74 15.55 10.44
N VAL A 292 15.66 15.46 9.12
CA VAL A 292 14.50 15.97 8.36
C VAL A 292 13.29 15.07 8.56
N ASN A 293 13.47 13.76 8.53
CA ASN A 293 12.39 12.81 8.82
C ASN A 293 11.96 12.88 10.28
N ASP A 294 12.86 13.05 11.24
CA ASP A 294 12.51 13.29 12.66
C ASP A 294 11.64 14.54 12.82
N ARG A 295 11.98 15.63 12.13
CA ARG A 295 11.16 16.85 12.09
C ARG A 295 9.79 16.60 11.48
N PHE A 296 9.72 15.98 10.31
CA PHE A 296 8.45 15.67 9.65
C PHE A 296 7.54 14.80 10.52
N LEU A 297 8.10 13.79 11.20
CA LEU A 297 7.37 12.93 12.13
C LEU A 297 6.75 13.75 13.27
N GLN A 298 7.51 14.65 13.87
CA GLN A 298 7.06 15.50 14.98
C GLN A 298 5.98 16.48 14.53
N GLU A 299 6.18 17.18 13.41
CA GLU A 299 5.25 18.20 12.92
C GLU A 299 3.91 17.58 12.50
N ILE A 300 3.93 16.44 11.77
CA ILE A 300 2.70 15.78 11.34
C ILE A 300 1.94 15.18 12.53
N ARG A 301 2.64 14.56 13.49
CA ARG A 301 2.01 14.12 14.75
C ARG A 301 1.36 15.27 15.52
N ALA A 302 2.01 16.43 15.58
CA ALA A 302 1.46 17.63 16.22
C ALA A 302 0.20 18.13 15.51
N MET A 303 0.17 18.09 14.16
CA MET A 303 -1.04 18.39 13.39
C MET A 303 -2.17 17.42 13.75
N GLU A 304 -1.91 16.11 13.75
CA GLU A 304 -2.91 15.08 14.08
C GLU A 304 -3.46 15.23 15.51
N ALA A 305 -2.60 15.52 16.49
CA ALA A 305 -3.01 15.77 17.87
C ALA A 305 -3.94 17.00 18.00
N GLY A 306 -3.79 17.99 17.11
CA GLY A 306 -4.64 19.17 17.03
C GLY A 306 -6.05 18.90 16.49
N TRP A 307 -6.26 17.78 15.78
CA TRP A 307 -7.59 17.44 15.21
C TRP A 307 -8.53 16.77 16.21
N SER A 308 -7.98 16.21 17.29
CA SER A 308 -8.73 15.48 18.33
C SER A 308 -9.35 16.41 19.39
N ARG A 309 -9.30 17.75 19.17
CA ARG A 309 -9.84 18.77 20.07
C ARG A 309 -11.07 19.48 19.46
#